data_c54bcad49a46d43013ba92fdcaa40486
#
_entry.id   c54bcad49a46d43013ba92fdcaa40486
#
_cell.length_a   1.000
_cell.length_b   1.000
_cell.length_c   1.000
_cell.angle_alpha   90.00
_cell.angle_beta   90.00
_cell.angle_gamma   90.00
#
_symmetry.space_group_name_H-M   'P 1'
#
loop_
_entity.id
_entity.type
_entity.pdbx_description
1 polymer ?
#
loop_
_entity_poly.entity_id
_entity_poly.type
_entity_poly.pdbx_seq_one_letter_code
_entity_poly.pdbx_strand_id
1 'polypeptide(L)'
;MSEQAVCRGREDEPVSLRSDARRLNHYAVARVEQFSDGVIAIAITVIVLQIAVPLAGNTGLLSELLDLWPSYLAYVISFLTIGGFWFAHHTIFFCLRTINPAVMRVNLLLLMAIAFLPFPTAVMAQDLTQTGPGGRVAVVFYGLSLLLCRLLLSWLWWVASKDHLIRTEIDREDLSRLTRRLNPGVLLYVIAIAVGVFLPDVGPWLYLLIAVYTVVTTRSVDFEQDEEGTSEQR
;
A
#
# COMPACT_ATOMS: atom_id res chain seq x y z
N MET A 1 21.34 30.70 -26.17
CA MET A 1 20.16 31.56 -26.26
C MET A 1 18.93 30.71 -26.16
N SER A 2 18.48 30.30 -24.94
CA SER A 2 17.18 29.59 -24.85
C SER A 2 16.66 29.25 -23.46
N GLU A 3 17.43 29.10 -22.39
CA GLU A 3 16.81 28.74 -21.09
C GLU A 3 16.22 29.99 -20.37
N GLN A 4 16.80 31.13 -20.51
CA GLN A 4 16.27 32.37 -19.92
C GLN A 4 14.98 32.88 -20.60
N ALA A 5 14.75 32.53 -21.86
CA ALA A 5 13.54 32.93 -22.58
C ALA A 5 12.33 32.08 -22.18
N VAL A 6 12.54 30.78 -21.83
CA VAL A 6 11.49 29.88 -21.35
C VAL A 6 11.01 30.23 -19.94
N CYS A 7 11.91 30.70 -19.07
CA CYS A 7 11.53 31.15 -17.73
C CYS A 7 10.74 32.47 -17.75
N ARG A 8 11.07 33.41 -18.63
CA ARG A 8 10.37 34.69 -18.73
C ARG A 8 8.94 34.60 -19.23
N GLY A 9 8.64 33.67 -20.17
CA GLY A 9 7.28 33.45 -20.69
C GLY A 9 6.30 32.83 -19.68
N ARG A 10 6.77 32.34 -18.53
CA ARG A 10 5.93 31.76 -17.48
C ARG A 10 5.52 32.75 -16.40
N GLU A 11 6.21 33.88 -16.30
CA GLU A 11 5.87 34.94 -15.32
C GLU A 11 4.75 35.86 -15.82
N ASP A 12 4.55 35.95 -17.13
CA ASP A 12 3.58 36.85 -17.78
C ASP A 12 2.18 36.20 -17.98
N GLU A 13 2.01 34.94 -17.57
CA GLU A 13 0.72 34.24 -17.71
C GLU A 13 -0.30 34.81 -16.70
N PRO A 14 -1.51 35.20 -17.13
CA PRO A 14 -2.53 35.79 -16.23
C PRO A 14 -2.81 34.87 -15.05
N VAL A 15 -2.95 35.46 -13.87
CA VAL A 15 -3.18 34.77 -12.59
C VAL A 15 -4.35 33.78 -12.67
N SER A 16 -5.37 34.08 -13.48
CA SER A 16 -6.52 33.20 -13.73
C SER A 16 -6.13 31.88 -14.41
N LEU A 17 -5.28 31.92 -15.45
CA LEU A 17 -4.82 30.71 -16.15
C LEU A 17 -3.94 29.82 -15.26
N ARG A 18 -3.13 30.41 -14.40
CA ARG A 18 -2.32 29.66 -13.42
C ARG A 18 -3.20 28.99 -12.36
N SER A 19 -4.24 29.65 -11.90
CA SER A 19 -5.20 29.08 -10.95
C SER A 19 -5.99 27.92 -11.56
N ASP A 20 -6.41 28.04 -12.81
CA ASP A 20 -7.16 27.02 -13.52
C ASP A 20 -6.28 25.79 -13.84
N ALA A 21 -5.03 26.00 -14.26
CA ALA A 21 -4.07 24.90 -14.46
C ALA A 21 -3.76 24.14 -13.16
N ARG A 22 -3.64 24.84 -12.03
CA ARG A 22 -3.47 24.21 -10.71
C ARG A 22 -4.69 23.38 -10.32
N ARG A 23 -5.91 23.89 -10.54
CA ARG A 23 -7.17 23.18 -10.27
C ARG A 23 -7.29 21.92 -11.12
N LEU A 24 -6.99 22.00 -12.43
CA LEU A 24 -7.03 20.86 -13.34
C LEU A 24 -6.03 19.77 -12.94
N ASN A 25 -4.80 20.13 -12.56
CA ASN A 25 -3.80 19.19 -12.11
C ASN A 25 -4.21 18.50 -10.79
N HIS A 26 -4.72 19.25 -9.82
CA HIS A 26 -5.24 18.70 -8.57
C HIS A 26 -6.41 17.76 -8.81
N TYR A 27 -7.30 18.09 -9.73
CA TYR A 27 -8.41 17.23 -10.12
C TYR A 27 -7.96 15.93 -10.77
N ALA A 28 -6.90 15.98 -11.58
CA ALA A 28 -6.33 14.78 -12.20
C ALA A 28 -5.70 13.83 -11.15
N VAL A 29 -4.98 14.36 -10.15
CA VAL A 29 -4.43 13.57 -9.03
C VAL A 29 -5.55 12.88 -8.27
N ALA A 30 -6.57 13.64 -7.84
CA ALA A 30 -7.69 13.13 -7.07
C ALA A 30 -8.47 12.02 -7.79
N ARG A 31 -8.64 12.12 -9.12
CA ARG A 31 -9.32 11.06 -9.90
C ARG A 31 -8.54 9.76 -9.94
N VAL A 32 -7.21 9.80 -10.07
CA VAL A 32 -6.38 8.60 -10.06
C VAL A 32 -6.34 7.99 -8.68
N GLU A 33 -6.28 8.82 -7.63
CA GLU A 33 -6.35 8.38 -6.24
C GLU A 33 -7.68 7.67 -5.95
N GLN A 34 -8.82 8.27 -6.28
CA GLN A 34 -10.15 7.66 -6.12
C GLN A 34 -10.30 6.35 -6.87
N PHE A 35 -9.77 6.25 -8.10
CA PHE A 35 -9.75 5.00 -8.83
C PHE A 35 -8.93 3.93 -8.09
N SER A 36 -7.75 4.29 -7.58
CA SER A 36 -6.89 3.40 -6.82
C SER A 36 -7.56 2.93 -5.53
N ASP A 37 -8.21 3.82 -4.80
CA ASP A 37 -8.97 3.51 -3.58
C ASP A 37 -10.08 2.50 -3.86
N GLY A 38 -10.79 2.66 -4.99
CA GLY A 38 -11.81 1.71 -5.42
C GLY A 38 -11.25 0.31 -5.68
N VAL A 39 -10.11 0.19 -6.37
CA VAL A 39 -9.46 -1.10 -6.64
C VAL A 39 -8.97 -1.76 -5.36
N ILE A 40 -8.34 -0.99 -4.46
CA ILE A 40 -7.81 -1.49 -3.19
C ILE A 40 -8.97 -1.92 -2.27
N ALA A 41 -10.07 -1.16 -2.23
CA ALA A 41 -11.26 -1.52 -1.46
C ALA A 41 -11.88 -2.84 -1.93
N ILE A 42 -11.94 -3.06 -3.25
CA ILE A 42 -12.40 -4.34 -3.82
C ILE A 42 -11.45 -5.48 -3.42
N ALA A 43 -10.14 -5.28 -3.55
CA ALA A 43 -9.16 -6.30 -3.17
C ALA A 43 -9.29 -6.71 -1.69
N ILE A 44 -9.44 -5.74 -0.78
CA ILE A 44 -9.65 -5.99 0.66
C ILE A 44 -10.94 -6.78 0.93
N THR A 45 -12.03 -6.46 0.24
CA THR A 45 -13.32 -7.14 0.47
C THR A 45 -13.37 -8.54 -0.13
N VAL A 46 -12.71 -8.77 -1.26
CA VAL A 46 -12.68 -10.08 -1.93
C VAL A 46 -11.92 -11.13 -1.11
N ILE A 47 -10.97 -10.72 -0.26
CA ILE A 47 -10.21 -11.68 0.57
C ILE A 47 -11.13 -12.52 1.48
N VAL A 48 -12.22 -11.96 2.00
CA VAL A 48 -13.14 -12.70 2.86
C VAL A 48 -13.77 -13.89 2.15
N LEU A 49 -13.94 -13.81 0.82
CA LEU A 49 -14.50 -14.89 0.00
C LEU A 49 -13.55 -16.08 -0.13
N GLN A 50 -12.29 -15.95 0.30
CA GLN A 50 -11.32 -17.06 0.33
C GLN A 50 -11.50 -17.94 1.57
N ILE A 51 -12.32 -17.53 2.55
CA ILE A 51 -12.68 -18.37 3.69
C ILE A 51 -13.71 -19.38 3.23
N ALA A 52 -13.33 -20.66 3.23
CA ALA A 52 -14.23 -21.74 2.82
C ALA A 52 -15.42 -21.83 3.77
N VAL A 53 -16.62 -22.02 3.20
CA VAL A 53 -17.81 -22.31 4.01
C VAL A 53 -17.78 -23.80 4.37
N PRO A 54 -17.90 -24.17 5.67
CA PRO A 54 -17.95 -25.57 6.06
C PRO A 54 -19.15 -26.24 5.40
N LEU A 55 -18.91 -27.40 4.76
CA LEU A 55 -19.96 -28.24 4.29
C LEU A 55 -20.46 -29.02 5.51
N ALA A 56 -21.74 -28.89 5.85
CA ALA A 56 -22.34 -29.54 7.01
C ALA A 56 -21.96 -31.03 7.08
N GLY A 57 -21.01 -31.36 7.93
CA GLY A 57 -20.52 -32.71 8.18
C GLY A 57 -21.08 -33.26 9.48
N ASN A 58 -20.67 -34.50 9.82
CA ASN A 58 -21.11 -35.20 11.04
C ASN A 58 -20.44 -34.73 12.32
N THR A 59 -19.44 -33.81 12.22
CA THR A 59 -18.58 -33.38 13.34
C THR A 59 -19.11 -32.18 14.11
N GLY A 60 -20.16 -31.54 13.64
CA GLY A 60 -20.74 -30.34 14.24
C GLY A 60 -20.14 -29.03 13.71
N LEU A 61 -20.99 -28.05 13.44
CA LEU A 61 -20.64 -26.78 12.82
C LEU A 61 -19.57 -25.99 13.61
N LEU A 62 -19.61 -26.05 14.95
CA LEU A 62 -18.65 -25.32 15.78
C LEU A 62 -17.22 -25.86 15.61
N SER A 63 -17.06 -27.20 15.54
CA SER A 63 -15.74 -27.80 15.31
C SER A 63 -15.19 -27.40 13.95
N GLU A 64 -16.03 -27.50 12.91
CA GLU A 64 -15.63 -27.13 11.54
C GLU A 64 -15.25 -25.64 11.42
N LEU A 65 -15.97 -24.74 12.11
CA LEU A 65 -15.62 -23.32 12.15
C LEU A 65 -14.29 -23.05 12.87
N LEU A 66 -14.00 -23.78 13.96
CA LEU A 66 -12.73 -23.65 14.68
C LEU A 66 -11.55 -24.17 13.86
N ASP A 67 -11.75 -25.21 13.05
CA ASP A 67 -10.73 -25.77 12.18
C ASP A 67 -10.33 -24.83 11.03
N LEU A 68 -11.15 -23.81 10.72
CA LEU A 68 -10.84 -22.76 9.74
C LEU A 68 -9.91 -21.66 10.25
N TRP A 69 -9.35 -21.78 11.46
CA TRP A 69 -8.45 -20.77 12.02
C TRP A 69 -7.29 -20.32 11.09
N PRO A 70 -6.71 -21.18 10.21
CA PRO A 70 -5.66 -20.73 9.29
C PRO A 70 -6.19 -19.75 8.24
N SER A 71 -7.43 -19.97 7.78
CA SER A 71 -8.10 -19.05 6.84
C SER A 71 -8.38 -17.71 7.50
N TYR A 72 -8.80 -17.69 8.77
CA TYR A 72 -8.99 -16.45 9.52
C TYR A 72 -7.68 -15.72 9.74
N LEU A 73 -6.60 -16.44 10.06
CA LEU A 73 -5.27 -15.84 10.21
C LEU A 73 -4.79 -15.23 8.89
N ALA A 74 -4.87 -15.97 7.79
CA ALA A 74 -4.50 -15.49 6.46
C ALA A 74 -5.32 -14.26 6.05
N TYR A 75 -6.63 -14.27 6.34
CA TYR A 75 -7.52 -13.11 6.12
C TYR A 75 -7.05 -11.88 6.89
N VAL A 76 -6.79 -12.00 8.20
CA VAL A 76 -6.37 -10.87 9.04
C VAL A 76 -5.04 -10.30 8.58
N ILE A 77 -4.06 -11.17 8.29
CA ILE A 77 -2.75 -10.74 7.78
C ILE A 77 -2.91 -9.95 6.48
N SER A 78 -3.67 -10.48 5.53
CA SER A 78 -3.85 -9.87 4.22
C SER A 78 -4.64 -8.56 4.30
N PHE A 79 -5.70 -8.52 5.12
CA PHE A 79 -6.49 -7.32 5.36
C PHE A 79 -5.62 -6.17 5.92
N LEU A 80 -4.85 -6.45 6.96
CA LEU A 80 -3.97 -5.45 7.58
C LEU A 80 -2.85 -5.04 6.63
N THR A 81 -2.30 -5.97 5.85
CA THR A 81 -1.22 -5.68 4.90
C THR A 81 -1.72 -4.79 3.75
N ILE A 82 -2.86 -5.11 3.15
CA ILE A 82 -3.44 -4.27 2.08
C ILE A 82 -3.86 -2.92 2.65
N GLY A 83 -4.41 -2.87 3.86
CA GLY A 83 -4.69 -1.62 4.55
C GLY A 83 -3.43 -0.76 4.76
N GLY A 84 -2.31 -1.39 5.15
CA GLY A 84 -1.01 -0.73 5.26
C GLY A 84 -0.49 -0.20 3.91
N PHE A 85 -0.67 -0.95 2.82
CA PHE A 85 -0.34 -0.47 1.47
C PHE A 85 -1.24 0.69 1.05
N TRP A 86 -2.52 0.65 1.39
CA TRP A 86 -3.43 1.76 1.14
C TRP A 86 -3.02 3.04 1.86
N PHE A 87 -2.71 2.97 3.15
CA PHE A 87 -2.22 4.13 3.90
C PHE A 87 -0.96 4.74 3.26
N ALA A 88 0.01 3.91 2.88
CA ALA A 88 1.23 4.38 2.25
C ALA A 88 0.98 4.97 0.86
N HIS A 89 0.09 4.36 0.07
CA HIS A 89 -0.37 4.86 -1.23
C HIS A 89 -1.04 6.23 -1.09
N HIS A 90 -2.02 6.34 -0.19
CA HIS A 90 -2.72 7.59 0.11
C HIS A 90 -1.74 8.70 0.51
N THR A 91 -0.77 8.40 1.39
CA THR A 91 0.27 9.37 1.78
C THR A 91 1.12 9.83 0.58
N ILE A 92 1.48 8.92 -0.33
CA ILE A 92 2.22 9.26 -1.55
C ILE A 92 1.39 10.22 -2.42
N PHE A 93 0.11 9.89 -2.67
CA PHE A 93 -0.77 10.70 -3.51
C PHE A 93 -1.08 12.06 -2.88
N PHE A 94 -1.22 12.13 -1.57
CA PHE A 94 -1.36 13.39 -0.83
C PHE A 94 -0.16 14.33 -1.06
N CYS A 95 1.06 13.78 -1.17
CA CYS A 95 2.26 14.56 -1.46
C CYS A 95 2.34 15.04 -2.93
N LEU A 96 1.55 14.46 -3.86
CA LEU A 96 1.64 14.80 -5.27
C LEU A 96 0.90 16.10 -5.61
N ARG A 97 1.57 16.96 -6.36
CA ARG A 97 0.99 18.16 -6.97
C ARG A 97 0.40 17.87 -8.35
N THR A 98 1.04 17.00 -9.10
CA THR A 98 0.66 16.62 -10.47
C THR A 98 1.09 15.18 -10.76
N ILE A 99 0.53 14.59 -11.81
CA ILE A 99 0.80 13.21 -12.22
C ILE A 99 1.37 13.21 -13.64
N ASN A 100 2.36 12.36 -13.86
CA ASN A 100 2.90 12.07 -15.18
C ASN A 100 2.56 10.63 -15.64
N PRO A 101 2.74 10.29 -16.92
CA PRO A 101 2.46 8.95 -17.43
C PRO A 101 3.31 7.84 -16.77
N ALA A 102 4.48 8.16 -16.19
CA ALA A 102 5.31 7.18 -15.49
C ALA A 102 4.67 6.78 -14.16
N VAL A 103 4.24 7.76 -13.36
CA VAL A 103 3.49 7.53 -12.11
C VAL A 103 2.23 6.70 -12.39
N MET A 104 1.46 7.04 -13.44
CA MET A 104 0.25 6.29 -13.79
C MET A 104 0.54 4.82 -14.12
N ARG A 105 1.61 4.54 -14.87
CA ARG A 105 2.00 3.17 -15.23
C ARG A 105 2.41 2.35 -14.02
N VAL A 106 3.25 2.92 -13.15
CA VAL A 106 3.70 2.24 -11.92
C VAL A 106 2.53 2.04 -10.97
N ASN A 107 1.63 3.01 -10.86
CA ASN A 107 0.41 2.88 -10.06
C ASN A 107 -0.47 1.72 -10.57
N LEU A 108 -0.68 1.60 -11.88
CA LEU A 108 -1.45 0.49 -12.47
C LEU A 108 -0.82 -0.88 -12.18
N LEU A 109 0.51 -0.99 -12.25
CA LEU A 109 1.23 -2.22 -11.89
C LEU A 109 1.05 -2.55 -10.39
N LEU A 110 1.10 -1.54 -9.53
CA LEU A 110 0.85 -1.70 -8.10
C LEU A 110 -0.57 -2.19 -7.83
N LEU A 111 -1.57 -1.57 -8.46
CA LEU A 111 -2.97 -1.97 -8.32
C LEU A 111 -3.22 -3.40 -8.82
N MET A 112 -2.59 -3.79 -9.93
CA MET A 112 -2.64 -5.16 -10.45
C MET A 112 -2.05 -6.15 -9.43
N ALA A 113 -0.91 -5.84 -8.83
CA ALA A 113 -0.29 -6.69 -7.81
C ALA A 113 -1.15 -6.79 -6.54
N ILE A 114 -1.77 -5.69 -6.09
CA ILE A 114 -2.68 -5.69 -4.92
C ILE A 114 -3.95 -6.50 -5.23
N ALA A 115 -4.54 -6.31 -6.41
CA ALA A 115 -5.73 -7.04 -6.83
C ALA A 115 -5.48 -8.56 -6.97
N PHE A 116 -4.24 -8.98 -7.15
CA PHE A 116 -3.83 -10.38 -7.21
C PHE A 116 -3.71 -11.03 -5.81
N LEU A 117 -3.50 -10.25 -4.73
CA LEU A 117 -3.24 -10.76 -3.38
C LEU A 117 -4.29 -11.75 -2.83
N PRO A 118 -5.60 -11.65 -3.14
CA PRO A 118 -6.55 -12.66 -2.68
C PRO A 118 -6.16 -14.09 -3.07
N PHE A 119 -5.54 -14.30 -4.24
CA PHE A 119 -5.11 -15.63 -4.67
C PHE A 119 -3.99 -16.23 -3.80
N PRO A 120 -2.81 -15.59 -3.61
CA PRO A 120 -1.79 -16.13 -2.70
C PRO A 120 -2.26 -16.21 -1.23
N THR A 121 -3.24 -15.39 -0.82
CA THR A 121 -3.89 -15.52 0.50
C THR A 121 -4.62 -16.85 0.62
N ALA A 122 -5.40 -17.22 -0.40
CA ALA A 122 -6.11 -18.51 -0.43
C ALA A 122 -5.14 -19.70 -0.42
N VAL A 123 -4.06 -19.62 -1.20
CA VAL A 123 -3.01 -20.65 -1.24
C VAL A 123 -2.38 -20.83 0.14
N MET A 124 -2.01 -19.73 0.80
CA MET A 124 -1.45 -19.78 2.15
C MET A 124 -2.45 -20.37 3.16
N ALA A 125 -3.72 -19.97 3.10
CA ALA A 125 -4.76 -20.45 4.00
C ALA A 125 -4.97 -21.98 3.91
N GLN A 126 -4.90 -22.55 2.70
CA GLN A 126 -5.08 -23.99 2.46
C GLN A 126 -3.91 -24.84 2.96
N ASP A 127 -2.68 -24.32 2.84
CA ASP A 127 -1.47 -25.11 3.12
C ASP A 127 -0.88 -24.85 4.52
N LEU A 128 -1.40 -23.88 5.28
CA LEU A 128 -0.91 -23.57 6.64
C LEU A 128 -1.01 -24.74 7.63
N THR A 129 -1.97 -25.68 7.40
CA THR A 129 -2.16 -26.86 8.25
C THR A 129 -1.43 -28.08 7.73
N GLN A 130 -0.87 -28.02 6.52
CA GLN A 130 -0.18 -29.16 5.93
C GLN A 130 1.32 -29.13 6.31
N THR A 131 1.71 -30.06 7.17
CA THR A 131 3.13 -30.31 7.44
C THR A 131 3.78 -30.95 6.22
N GLY A 132 4.56 -30.16 5.45
CA GLY A 132 5.24 -30.68 4.27
C GLY A 132 5.80 -29.60 3.33
N PRO A 133 6.32 -30.01 2.17
CA PRO A 133 6.87 -29.09 1.18
C PRO A 133 5.87 -28.05 0.67
N GLY A 134 4.56 -28.37 0.66
CA GLY A 134 3.48 -27.48 0.22
C GLY A 134 3.38 -26.21 1.06
N GLY A 135 3.35 -26.34 2.38
CA GLY A 135 3.25 -25.18 3.29
C GLY A 135 4.40 -24.19 3.11
N ARG A 136 5.63 -24.68 2.88
CA ARG A 136 6.78 -23.82 2.57
C ARG A 136 6.58 -23.02 1.29
N VAL A 137 6.12 -23.67 0.21
CA VAL A 137 5.88 -23.02 -1.07
C VAL A 137 4.80 -21.95 -0.93
N ALA A 138 3.71 -22.24 -0.22
CA ALA A 138 2.61 -21.33 0.01
C ALA A 138 3.06 -20.08 0.77
N VAL A 139 3.80 -20.23 1.87
CA VAL A 139 4.32 -19.12 2.69
C VAL A 139 5.29 -18.25 1.89
N VAL A 140 6.19 -18.87 1.12
CA VAL A 140 7.16 -18.13 0.28
C VAL A 140 6.45 -17.42 -0.86
N PHE A 141 5.50 -18.06 -1.54
CA PHE A 141 4.73 -17.47 -2.63
C PHE A 141 3.92 -16.25 -2.16
N TYR A 142 3.28 -16.37 -1.00
CA TYR A 142 2.58 -15.26 -0.37
C TYR A 142 3.56 -14.11 -0.04
N GLY A 143 4.68 -14.41 0.60
CA GLY A 143 5.70 -13.42 0.93
C GLY A 143 6.29 -12.70 -0.29
N LEU A 144 6.55 -13.42 -1.40
CA LEU A 144 7.01 -12.82 -2.65
C LEU A 144 5.95 -11.89 -3.26
N SER A 145 4.67 -12.22 -3.14
CA SER A 145 3.58 -11.37 -3.60
C SER A 145 3.50 -10.06 -2.79
N LEU A 146 3.69 -10.14 -1.47
CA LEU A 146 3.77 -8.95 -0.60
C LEU A 146 5.01 -8.10 -0.91
N LEU A 147 6.16 -8.74 -1.11
CA LEU A 147 7.40 -8.08 -1.48
C LEU A 147 7.26 -7.34 -2.80
N LEU A 148 6.61 -7.95 -3.80
CA LEU A 148 6.33 -7.30 -5.10
C LEU A 148 5.50 -6.03 -4.91
N CYS A 149 4.40 -6.08 -4.15
CA CYS A 149 3.58 -4.91 -3.86
C CYS A 149 4.42 -3.81 -3.17
N ARG A 150 5.26 -4.21 -2.22
CA ARG A 150 6.15 -3.29 -1.50
C ARG A 150 7.17 -2.62 -2.41
N LEU A 151 7.80 -3.39 -3.30
CA LEU A 151 8.76 -2.88 -4.29
C LEU A 151 8.09 -1.90 -5.26
N LEU A 152 6.89 -2.23 -5.75
CA LEU A 152 6.13 -1.35 -6.63
C LEU A 152 5.73 -0.04 -5.93
N LEU A 153 5.35 -0.10 -4.66
CA LEU A 153 5.06 1.09 -3.86
C LEU A 153 6.31 1.97 -3.65
N SER A 154 7.47 1.34 -3.39
CA SER A 154 8.75 2.05 -3.28
C SER A 154 9.18 2.65 -4.62
N TRP A 155 8.92 1.95 -5.72
CA TRP A 155 9.19 2.45 -7.07
C TRP A 155 8.27 3.64 -7.43
N LEU A 156 6.98 3.56 -7.06
CA LEU A 156 6.03 4.66 -7.22
C LEU A 156 6.54 5.93 -6.52
N TRP A 157 6.97 5.80 -5.26
CA TRP A 157 7.56 6.89 -4.49
C TRP A 157 8.83 7.44 -5.15
N TRP A 158 9.72 6.56 -5.63
CA TRP A 158 10.95 6.97 -6.30
C TRP A 158 10.68 7.78 -7.58
N VAL A 159 9.74 7.33 -8.43
CA VAL A 159 9.34 8.06 -9.66
C VAL A 159 8.73 9.41 -9.29
N ALA A 160 7.84 9.44 -8.30
CA ALA A 160 7.21 10.66 -7.83
C ALA A 160 8.24 11.70 -7.32
N SER A 161 9.23 11.22 -6.58
CA SER A 161 10.27 12.08 -5.98
C SER A 161 11.27 12.61 -7.02
N LYS A 162 11.59 11.81 -8.05
CA LYS A 162 12.60 12.16 -9.06
C LYS A 162 12.11 13.24 -10.03
N ASP A 163 10.85 13.21 -10.41
CA ASP A 163 10.29 14.07 -11.45
C ASP A 163 9.75 15.41 -10.92
N HIS A 164 10.12 15.80 -9.70
CA HIS A 164 9.65 17.03 -9.06
C HIS A 164 8.13 17.19 -9.03
N LEU A 165 7.39 16.06 -8.93
CA LEU A 165 5.93 16.03 -8.93
C LEU A 165 5.35 16.33 -7.54
N ILE A 166 6.20 16.45 -6.52
CA ILE A 166 5.85 16.69 -5.13
C ILE A 166 5.48 18.16 -4.93
N ARG A 167 4.58 18.43 -4.02
CA ARG A 167 4.19 19.78 -3.59
C ARG A 167 5.40 20.49 -2.99
N THR A 168 5.63 21.73 -3.40
CA THR A 168 6.75 22.57 -2.93
C THR A 168 6.59 23.02 -1.48
N GLU A 169 5.40 22.88 -0.93
CA GLU A 169 5.04 23.27 0.44
C GLU A 169 5.46 22.21 1.49
N ILE A 170 5.83 21.00 1.03
CA ILE A 170 6.28 19.91 1.92
C ILE A 170 7.78 20.07 2.16
N ASP A 171 8.17 20.14 3.43
CA ASP A 171 9.56 20.33 3.81
C ASP A 171 10.43 19.11 3.45
N ARG A 172 11.68 19.35 3.08
CA ARG A 172 12.63 18.26 2.74
C ARG A 172 12.84 17.28 3.90
N GLU A 173 12.63 17.75 5.10
CA GLU A 173 12.74 16.89 6.30
C GLU A 173 11.62 15.88 6.37
N ASP A 174 10.40 16.25 6.05
CA ASP A 174 9.24 15.36 6.00
C ASP A 174 9.35 14.34 4.86
N LEU A 175 9.86 14.76 3.69
CA LEU A 175 10.16 13.83 2.59
C LEU A 175 11.21 12.79 3.00
N SER A 176 12.26 13.20 3.71
CA SER A 176 13.30 12.29 4.18
C SER A 176 12.76 11.30 5.22
N ARG A 177 11.87 11.75 6.10
CA ARG A 177 11.17 10.92 7.08
C ARG A 177 10.27 9.89 6.38
N LEU A 178 9.51 10.32 5.36
CA LEU A 178 8.67 9.41 4.57
C LEU A 178 9.51 8.35 3.84
N THR A 179 10.61 8.76 3.21
CA THR A 179 11.53 7.83 2.54
C THR A 179 12.15 6.84 3.52
N ARG A 180 12.54 7.28 4.72
CA ARG A 180 13.07 6.39 5.79
C ARG A 180 12.02 5.42 6.31
N ARG A 181 10.73 5.78 6.30
CA ARG A 181 9.63 4.89 6.71
C ARG A 181 9.27 3.88 5.63
N LEU A 182 9.39 4.26 4.35
CA LEU A 182 9.12 3.37 3.23
C LEU A 182 10.23 2.32 2.99
N ASN A 183 11.50 2.63 3.20
CA ASN A 183 12.62 1.72 2.92
C ASN A 183 12.72 0.48 3.82
N PRO A 184 12.51 0.51 5.15
CA PRO A 184 12.67 -0.67 6.00
C PRO A 184 11.74 -1.83 5.64
N GLY A 185 10.56 -1.54 5.06
CA GLY A 185 9.57 -2.55 4.74
C GLY A 185 10.07 -3.61 3.75
N VAL A 186 10.90 -3.24 2.77
CA VAL A 186 11.48 -4.20 1.81
C VAL A 186 12.36 -5.22 2.53
N LEU A 187 13.25 -4.76 3.40
CA LEU A 187 14.15 -5.62 4.15
C LEU A 187 13.39 -6.57 5.09
N LEU A 188 12.34 -6.08 5.75
CA LEU A 188 11.50 -6.89 6.64
C LEU A 188 10.84 -8.05 5.88
N TYR A 189 10.29 -7.80 4.68
CA TYR A 189 9.71 -8.86 3.86
C TYR A 189 10.76 -9.85 3.37
N VAL A 190 11.95 -9.39 2.97
CA VAL A 190 13.06 -10.29 2.57
C VAL A 190 13.47 -11.20 3.73
N ILE A 191 13.60 -10.66 4.94
CA ILE A 191 13.93 -11.45 6.14
C ILE A 191 12.79 -12.45 6.44
N ALA A 192 11.53 -12.02 6.40
CA ALA A 192 10.39 -12.89 6.66
C ALA A 192 10.29 -14.04 5.64
N ILE A 193 10.56 -13.78 4.36
CA ILE A 193 10.62 -14.82 3.32
C ILE A 193 11.77 -15.79 3.61
N ALA A 194 12.97 -15.27 3.91
CA ALA A 194 14.13 -16.12 4.22
C ALA A 194 13.84 -17.03 5.43
N VAL A 195 13.24 -16.48 6.49
CA VAL A 195 12.82 -17.31 7.65
C VAL A 195 11.73 -18.31 7.24
N GLY A 196 10.76 -17.92 6.43
CA GLY A 196 9.68 -18.81 5.95
C GLY A 196 10.19 -19.99 5.09
N VAL A 197 11.34 -19.84 4.41
CA VAL A 197 12.00 -20.93 3.69
C VAL A 197 12.47 -22.03 4.65
N PHE A 198 13.00 -21.68 5.82
CA PHE A 198 13.55 -22.63 6.79
C PHE A 198 12.51 -23.04 7.85
N LEU A 199 11.64 -22.11 8.24
CA LEU A 199 10.64 -22.26 9.30
C LEU A 199 9.26 -21.82 8.79
N PRO A 200 8.57 -22.64 7.97
CA PRO A 200 7.30 -22.26 7.35
C PRO A 200 6.22 -21.91 8.37
N ASP A 201 6.20 -22.55 9.54
CA ASP A 201 5.21 -22.30 10.60
C ASP A 201 5.36 -20.90 11.24
N VAL A 202 6.56 -20.32 11.18
CA VAL A 202 6.86 -18.98 11.72
C VAL A 202 6.55 -17.86 10.71
N GLY A 203 6.63 -18.17 9.41
CA GLY A 203 6.45 -17.19 8.33
C GLY A 203 5.19 -16.34 8.45
N PRO A 204 3.99 -16.92 8.62
CA PRO A 204 2.73 -16.17 8.75
C PRO A 204 2.72 -15.20 9.92
N TRP A 205 3.29 -15.58 11.05
CA TRP A 205 3.39 -14.71 12.23
C TRP A 205 4.32 -13.52 12.00
N LEU A 206 5.39 -13.70 11.23
CA LEU A 206 6.24 -12.57 10.82
C LEU A 206 5.50 -11.63 9.88
N TYR A 207 4.72 -12.14 8.92
CA TYR A 207 3.88 -11.30 8.07
C TYR A 207 2.83 -10.54 8.87
N LEU A 208 2.21 -11.17 9.87
CA LEU A 208 1.29 -10.49 10.78
C LEU A 208 1.99 -9.35 11.53
N LEU A 209 3.16 -9.61 12.08
CA LEU A 209 3.94 -8.61 12.81
C LEU A 209 4.33 -7.43 11.92
N ILE A 210 4.75 -7.69 10.68
CA ILE A 210 5.05 -6.65 9.70
C ILE A 210 3.80 -5.85 9.34
N ALA A 211 2.65 -6.51 9.16
CA ALA A 211 1.38 -5.86 8.86
C ALA A 211 0.95 -4.92 9.99
N VAL A 212 0.97 -5.41 11.23
CA VAL A 212 0.64 -4.60 12.43
C VAL A 212 1.62 -3.44 12.57
N TYR A 213 2.93 -3.71 12.46
CA TYR A 213 3.96 -2.66 12.50
C TYR A 213 3.70 -1.57 11.47
N THR A 214 3.40 -1.95 10.22
CA THR A 214 3.13 -1.00 9.14
C THR A 214 1.91 -0.13 9.45
N VAL A 215 0.79 -0.73 9.87
CA VAL A 215 -0.44 0.00 10.20
C VAL A 215 -0.24 0.96 11.37
N VAL A 216 0.43 0.50 12.43
CA VAL A 216 0.67 1.34 13.64
C VAL A 216 1.62 2.50 13.31
N THR A 217 2.70 2.23 12.56
CA THR A 217 3.71 3.26 12.25
C THR A 217 3.20 4.31 11.25
N THR A 218 2.28 3.92 10.35
CA THR A 218 1.71 4.86 9.38
C THR A 218 0.67 5.78 10.04
N ARG A 219 0.03 5.34 11.12
CA ARG A 219 -0.98 6.13 11.86
C ARG A 219 -0.41 7.39 12.54
N SER A 220 0.90 7.48 12.73
CA SER A 220 1.55 8.61 13.40
C SER A 220 1.93 9.79 12.48
N VAL A 221 1.41 9.85 11.26
CA VAL A 221 1.42 11.07 10.43
C VAL A 221 0.09 11.78 10.68
N ASP A 222 -0.13 12.17 11.94
CA ASP A 222 -1.33 12.87 12.33
C ASP A 222 -1.35 14.28 11.76
N PHE A 223 -2.50 14.64 11.29
CA PHE A 223 -3.04 15.93 10.93
C PHE A 223 -3.02 16.93 12.12
N GLU A 224 -1.84 17.19 12.67
CA GLU A 224 -1.67 18.07 13.83
C GLU A 224 -1.70 19.56 13.46
N GLN A 225 -2.13 19.91 12.24
CA GLN A 225 -2.06 21.28 11.73
C GLN A 225 -3.40 22.04 11.63
N ASP A 226 -4.54 21.46 12.01
CA ASP A 226 -5.82 22.16 11.87
C ASP A 226 -6.35 22.83 13.16
N GLU A 227 -5.70 22.68 14.32
CA GLU A 227 -6.17 23.30 15.56
C GLU A 227 -5.49 24.63 15.93
N GLU A 228 -4.31 24.96 15.39
CA GLU A 228 -3.65 26.25 15.70
C GLU A 228 -4.23 27.44 14.93
N GLY A 229 -4.91 27.22 13.82
CA GLY A 229 -5.51 28.30 13.01
C GLY A 229 -6.78 28.93 13.56
N THR A 230 -7.43 28.29 14.55
CA THR A 230 -8.74 28.75 15.04
C THR A 230 -8.67 29.53 16.36
N SER A 231 -7.51 29.56 17.01
CA SER A 231 -7.34 30.26 18.30
C SER A 231 -6.89 31.72 18.17
N GLU A 232 -6.44 32.16 16.97
CA GLU A 232 -5.99 33.56 16.76
C GLU A 232 -7.07 34.50 16.19
N GLN A 233 -8.31 34.03 16.00
CA GLN A 233 -9.43 34.88 15.50
C GLN A 233 -10.57 35.04 16.52
N ARG A 234 -10.28 35.00 17.82
CA ARG A 234 -11.28 35.43 18.82
C ARG A 234 -10.76 36.56 19.72
#